data_54c7247c0ea5d15a380dcbbccf76b630
#
_entry.id   54c7247c0ea5d15a380dcbbccf76b630
#
_cell.length_a   1.000
_cell.length_b   1.000
_cell.length_c   1.000
_cell.angle_alpha   90.00
_cell.angle_beta   90.00
_cell.angle_gamma   90.00
#
_symmetry.space_group_name_H-M   'P 1'
#
loop_
_entity.id
_entity.type
_entity.pdbx_description
1 polymer ?
#
loop_
_entity_poly.entity_id
_entity_poly.type
_entity_poly.pdbx_seq_one_letter_code
_entity_poly.pdbx_strand_id
1 'polypeptide(L)'
;MSIELINDECGNTQNKYFYFINCSDMEKELCNMEMKSIFKQIPNRKFLFSNKDFNPSRSPFIKFKVNIIYIEESLEIIINKIKNEKISYDDFKVNYMKSEDGDVSYENRLKAVREIGFVINGFPDIHNPKVELAIIKIKDKWIFGELIKNDFKWQKHNDKPHSYSNAIPLRMARALVNIATCDDKRLSIIDPCCGVGTVVIEALDLGFNIKGYEISKPIACNARNNIEFFGYNREIITSGDMHNIRERYDVAIVDIPYGLY
;
A
#
# COMPACT_ATOMS: atom_id res chain seq x y z
N MET A 1 -9.77 17.73 -12.24
CA MET A 1 -9.54 18.47 -10.99
C MET A 1 -8.11 18.26 -10.63
N SER A 2 -7.36 19.26 -10.97
CA SER A 2 -5.98 19.34 -11.38
C SER A 2 -5.08 19.56 -10.16
N ILE A 3 -3.81 19.58 -10.36
CA ILE A 3 -2.69 20.14 -9.60
C ILE A 3 -3.01 21.42 -8.77
N GLU A 4 -4.19 22.01 -8.93
CA GLU A 4 -4.74 23.09 -8.09
C GLU A 4 -4.81 22.75 -6.60
N LEU A 5 -4.80 21.46 -6.23
CA LEU A 5 -4.65 21.04 -4.82
C LEU A 5 -3.23 21.25 -4.25
N ILE A 6 -2.27 21.63 -5.10
CA ILE A 6 -0.91 21.98 -4.66
C ILE A 6 -0.82 23.48 -4.32
N ASN A 7 -1.78 24.27 -4.80
CA ASN A 7 -1.81 25.73 -4.67
C ASN A 7 -3.07 26.27 -3.96
N ASP A 8 -3.66 25.54 -3.04
CA ASP A 8 -4.79 26.08 -2.30
C ASP A 8 -4.39 27.28 -1.47
N GLU A 9 -5.09 28.37 -1.74
CA GLU A 9 -5.09 29.67 -1.09
C GLU A 9 -5.49 29.57 0.39
N CYS A 10 -4.68 28.91 1.19
CA CYS A 10 -4.65 29.17 2.63
C CYS A 10 -3.37 28.56 3.17
N GLY A 11 -2.47 29.41 3.56
CA GLY A 11 -1.13 29.05 3.99
C GLY A 11 -1.16 27.90 5.00
N ASN A 12 -0.34 26.89 4.77
CA ASN A 12 0.11 25.82 5.68
C ASN A 12 -0.46 24.42 5.59
N THR A 13 -0.97 23.93 4.47
CA THR A 13 -1.12 22.47 4.33
C THR A 13 -0.50 21.95 3.05
N GLN A 14 0.81 22.00 2.96
CA GLN A 14 1.57 21.29 1.93
C GLN A 14 1.37 19.79 2.15
N ASN A 15 0.90 19.04 1.14
CA ASN A 15 0.79 17.59 1.21
C ASN A 15 2.14 16.98 1.58
N LYS A 16 2.14 16.10 2.59
CA LYS A 16 3.38 15.52 3.14
C LYS A 16 3.85 14.29 2.38
N TYR A 17 2.92 13.60 1.69
CA TYR A 17 3.19 12.32 1.07
C TYR A 17 2.69 12.27 -0.37
N PHE A 18 3.53 11.70 -1.22
CA PHE A 18 3.18 11.29 -2.57
C PHE A 18 3.10 9.77 -2.64
N TYR A 19 2.05 9.22 -3.23
CA TYR A 19 1.85 7.79 -3.43
C TYR A 19 1.79 7.45 -4.90
N PHE A 20 2.56 6.45 -5.32
CA PHE A 20 2.46 5.89 -6.67
C PHE A 20 1.68 4.59 -6.64
N ILE A 21 0.64 4.52 -7.47
CA ILE A 21 -0.36 3.47 -7.50
C ILE A 21 -0.29 2.77 -8.84
N ASN A 22 -0.39 1.45 -8.84
CA ASN A 22 -0.43 0.67 -10.08
C ASN A 22 -1.37 -0.52 -9.93
N CYS A 23 -2.41 -0.53 -10.74
CA CYS A 23 -3.38 -1.61 -10.87
C CYS A 23 -3.61 -1.91 -12.35
N SER A 24 -4.10 -3.10 -12.65
CA SER A 24 -4.62 -3.44 -13.97
C SER A 24 -5.97 -2.76 -14.22
N ASP A 25 -6.38 -2.67 -15.48
CA ASP A 25 -7.70 -2.11 -15.83
C ASP A 25 -8.84 -2.91 -15.19
N MET A 26 -8.69 -4.22 -15.06
CA MET A 26 -9.68 -5.10 -14.42
C MET A 26 -9.81 -4.84 -12.90
N GLU A 27 -8.74 -4.37 -12.25
CA GLU A 27 -8.71 -4.10 -10.80
C GLU A 27 -8.97 -2.61 -10.48
N LYS A 28 -9.20 -1.77 -11.47
CA LYS A 28 -9.27 -0.32 -11.33
C LYS A 28 -10.33 0.12 -10.31
N GLU A 29 -11.52 -0.45 -10.38
CA GLU A 29 -12.60 -0.11 -9.45
C GLU A 29 -12.26 -0.52 -8.02
N LEU A 30 -11.71 -1.72 -7.83
CA LEU A 30 -11.25 -2.19 -6.52
C LEU A 30 -10.15 -1.30 -5.96
N CYS A 31 -9.18 -0.92 -6.80
CA CYS A 31 -8.13 0.02 -6.45
C CYS A 31 -8.69 1.39 -6.04
N ASN A 32 -9.64 1.94 -6.81
CA ASN A 32 -10.28 3.21 -6.51
C ASN A 32 -11.05 3.15 -5.18
N MET A 33 -11.74 2.04 -4.90
CA MET A 33 -12.44 1.83 -3.64
C MET A 33 -11.47 1.78 -2.46
N GLU A 34 -10.34 1.06 -2.60
CA GLU A 34 -9.30 1.01 -1.57
C GLU A 34 -8.71 2.39 -1.31
N MET A 35 -8.31 3.13 -2.34
CA MET A 35 -7.75 4.47 -2.20
C MET A 35 -8.75 5.44 -1.57
N LYS A 36 -10.02 5.39 -2.00
CA LYS A 36 -11.10 6.20 -1.41
C LYS A 36 -11.32 5.86 0.06
N SER A 37 -11.23 4.59 0.43
CA SER A 37 -11.37 4.14 1.80
C SER A 37 -10.22 4.67 2.69
N ILE A 38 -8.98 4.53 2.23
CA ILE A 38 -7.78 4.91 2.98
C ILE A 38 -7.59 6.43 3.00
N PHE A 39 -7.64 7.09 1.83
CA PHE A 39 -7.22 8.49 1.66
C PHE A 39 -8.38 9.46 1.45
N LYS A 40 -9.62 8.96 1.33
CA LYS A 40 -10.83 9.74 0.97
C LYS A 40 -10.75 10.40 -0.41
N GLN A 41 -9.89 9.88 -1.29
CA GLN A 41 -9.64 10.38 -2.64
C GLN A 41 -9.49 9.22 -3.62
N ILE A 42 -9.71 9.50 -4.90
CA ILE A 42 -9.42 8.60 -6.01
C ILE A 42 -8.10 9.04 -6.65
N PRO A 43 -7.22 8.11 -7.06
CA PRO A 43 -5.98 8.46 -7.72
C PRO A 43 -6.20 9.27 -8.99
N ASN A 44 -5.37 10.27 -9.22
CA ASN A 44 -5.28 10.93 -10.52
C ASN A 44 -4.32 10.12 -11.38
N ARG A 45 -4.83 9.34 -12.35
CA ARG A 45 -4.06 8.35 -13.08
C ARG A 45 -3.40 7.34 -12.11
N LYS A 46 -2.08 7.40 -11.92
CA LYS A 46 -1.29 6.48 -11.07
C LYS A 46 -0.72 7.12 -9.82
N PHE A 47 -1.19 8.27 -9.39
CA PHE A 47 -0.68 8.91 -8.18
C PHE A 47 -1.74 9.64 -7.39
N LEU A 48 -1.44 9.87 -6.13
CA LEU A 48 -2.19 10.79 -5.25
C LEU A 48 -1.24 11.46 -4.26
N PHE A 49 -1.67 12.64 -3.79
CA PHE A 49 -1.04 13.36 -2.69
C PHE A 49 -1.92 13.27 -1.46
N SER A 50 -1.31 13.15 -0.28
CA SER A 50 -2.06 13.05 0.97
C SER A 50 -1.26 13.56 2.16
N ASN A 51 -1.96 13.97 3.22
CA ASN A 51 -1.37 14.22 4.53
C ASN A 51 -1.45 12.99 5.45
N LYS A 52 -2.13 11.92 5.02
CA LYS A 52 -2.19 10.67 5.76
C LYS A 52 -0.95 9.84 5.47
N ASP A 53 -0.22 9.48 6.53
CA ASP A 53 0.85 8.49 6.44
C ASP A 53 0.25 7.09 6.36
N PHE A 54 0.62 6.36 5.31
CA PHE A 54 0.19 4.98 5.10
C PHE A 54 1.36 4.16 4.57
N ASN A 55 1.61 2.99 5.16
CA ASN A 55 2.68 2.12 4.69
C ASN A 55 2.29 1.44 3.36
N PRO A 56 3.04 1.64 2.26
CA PRO A 56 2.78 1.02 0.96
C PRO A 56 2.61 -0.49 1.00
N SER A 57 3.36 -1.19 1.85
CA SER A 57 3.33 -2.65 1.96
C SER A 57 2.00 -3.21 2.46
N ARG A 58 1.11 -2.34 2.97
CA ARG A 58 -0.23 -2.73 3.39
C ARG A 58 -1.23 -2.83 2.23
N SER A 59 -0.96 -2.15 1.10
CA SER A 59 -1.84 -2.15 -0.08
C SER A 59 -1.30 -3.05 -1.20
N PRO A 60 -2.15 -3.79 -1.92
CA PRO A 60 -1.72 -4.52 -3.12
C PRO A 60 -1.46 -3.59 -4.31
N PHE A 61 -1.92 -2.34 -4.26
CA PHE A 61 -1.88 -1.39 -5.38
C PHE A 61 -0.84 -0.29 -5.21
N ILE A 62 -0.49 0.12 -3.99
CA ILE A 62 0.53 1.14 -3.76
C ILE A 62 1.91 0.52 -3.97
N LYS A 63 2.69 1.07 -4.90
CA LYS A 63 4.05 0.60 -5.21
C LYS A 63 5.11 1.24 -4.34
N PHE A 64 4.94 2.53 -4.07
CA PHE A 64 5.81 3.28 -3.18
C PHE A 64 5.13 4.55 -2.69
N LYS A 65 5.67 5.13 -1.64
CA LYS A 65 5.40 6.51 -1.22
C LYS A 65 6.69 7.31 -1.18
N VAL A 66 6.55 8.62 -1.28
CA VAL A 66 7.63 9.58 -1.01
C VAL A 66 7.18 10.49 0.13
N ASN A 67 7.97 10.52 1.20
CA ASN A 67 7.88 11.55 2.22
C ASN A 67 8.47 12.82 1.61
N ILE A 68 7.62 13.76 1.25
CA ILE A 68 8.00 14.93 0.45
C ILE A 68 8.83 15.88 1.31
N ILE A 69 9.99 16.26 0.77
CA ILE A 69 10.84 17.31 1.33
C ILE A 69 10.64 18.60 0.53
N TYR A 70 10.70 18.49 -0.81
CA TYR A 70 10.51 19.63 -1.71
C TYR A 70 9.58 19.31 -2.88
N ILE A 71 8.77 20.30 -3.27
CA ILE A 71 8.05 20.33 -4.55
C ILE A 71 8.37 21.67 -5.21
N GLU A 72 9.02 21.64 -6.38
CA GLU A 72 9.51 22.84 -7.05
C GLU A 72 9.27 22.80 -8.56
N GLU A 73 9.36 23.95 -9.20
CA GLU A 73 9.17 24.09 -10.65
C GLU A 73 10.37 23.60 -11.46
N SER A 74 11.56 23.62 -10.85
CA SER A 74 12.78 23.15 -11.50
C SER A 74 13.65 22.30 -10.58
N LEU A 75 14.44 21.43 -11.20
CA LEU A 75 15.45 20.63 -10.50
C LEU A 75 16.51 21.52 -9.85
N GLU A 76 16.85 22.64 -10.50
CA GLU A 76 17.84 23.59 -10.02
C GLU A 76 17.43 24.23 -8.67
N ILE A 77 16.16 24.56 -8.52
CA ILE A 77 15.63 25.09 -7.24
C ILE A 77 15.79 24.04 -6.13
N ILE A 78 15.46 22.76 -6.40
CA ILE A 78 15.66 21.67 -5.44
C ILE A 78 17.13 21.53 -5.04
N ILE A 79 18.04 21.53 -6.02
CA ILE A 79 19.49 21.44 -5.80
C ILE A 79 19.97 22.59 -4.91
N ASN A 80 19.53 23.80 -5.19
CA ASN A 80 19.91 24.99 -4.40
C ASN A 80 19.36 24.91 -2.97
N LYS A 81 18.14 24.43 -2.78
CA LYS A 81 17.55 24.22 -1.44
C LYS A 81 18.34 23.18 -0.64
N ILE A 82 18.65 22.01 -1.25
CA ILE A 82 19.47 20.96 -0.61
C ILE A 82 20.80 21.52 -0.13
N LYS A 83 21.48 22.36 -0.96
CA LYS A 83 22.75 22.99 -0.61
C LYS A 83 22.60 23.98 0.54
N ASN A 84 21.62 24.87 0.45
CA ASN A 84 21.42 25.95 1.41
C ASN A 84 21.01 25.41 2.78
N GLU A 85 20.13 24.41 2.82
CA GLU A 85 19.65 23.78 4.04
C GLU A 85 20.60 22.69 4.56
N LYS A 86 21.69 22.40 3.80
CA LYS A 86 22.72 21.42 4.16
C LYS A 86 22.13 20.03 4.46
N ILE A 87 21.20 19.59 3.61
CA ILE A 87 20.59 18.26 3.78
C ILE A 87 21.69 17.21 3.84
N SER A 88 21.61 16.32 4.83
CA SER A 88 22.62 15.30 5.11
C SER A 88 22.00 13.93 5.32
N TYR A 89 22.56 12.92 4.68
CA TYR A 89 22.21 11.52 4.84
C TYR A 89 23.45 10.65 4.77
N ASP A 90 23.55 9.66 5.63
CA ASP A 90 24.59 8.63 5.56
C ASP A 90 24.02 7.37 4.89
N ASP A 91 24.85 6.71 4.07
CA ASP A 91 24.49 5.47 3.36
C ASP A 91 23.21 5.62 2.53
N PHE A 92 23.13 6.69 1.74
CA PHE A 92 21.95 7.01 0.94
C PHE A 92 22.08 6.64 -0.54
N LYS A 93 20.93 6.50 -1.19
CA LYS A 93 20.82 6.34 -2.65
C LYS A 93 19.73 7.22 -3.21
N VAL A 94 20.05 7.98 -4.25
CA VAL A 94 19.05 8.76 -5.01
C VAL A 94 18.52 7.92 -6.16
N ASN A 95 17.20 7.83 -6.30
CA ASN A 95 16.51 7.12 -7.36
C ASN A 95 15.66 8.10 -8.19
N TYR A 96 15.71 8.00 -9.50
CA TYR A 96 14.73 8.65 -10.36
C TYR A 96 13.52 7.74 -10.52
N MET A 97 12.36 8.20 -10.05
CA MET A 97 11.10 7.47 -10.17
C MET A 97 10.32 7.99 -11.38
N LYS A 98 10.02 7.09 -12.34
CA LYS A 98 9.27 7.45 -13.54
C LYS A 98 7.80 7.72 -13.20
N SER A 99 7.25 8.78 -13.77
CA SER A 99 5.81 9.03 -13.84
C SER A 99 5.35 9.02 -15.30
N GLU A 100 4.05 8.81 -15.52
CA GLU A 100 3.46 8.89 -16.86
C GLU A 100 3.32 10.33 -17.36
N ASP A 101 3.36 11.29 -16.45
CA ASP A 101 3.13 12.72 -16.73
C ASP A 101 4.43 13.54 -16.85
N GLY A 102 5.58 12.91 -16.77
CA GLY A 102 6.87 13.58 -16.87
C GLY A 102 7.78 12.91 -17.89
N ASP A 103 7.84 13.46 -19.10
CA ASP A 103 8.79 12.96 -20.09
C ASP A 103 10.18 13.54 -19.83
N VAL A 104 11.07 12.70 -19.29
CA VAL A 104 12.47 13.01 -19.02
C VAL A 104 13.31 11.94 -19.67
N SER A 105 14.22 12.33 -20.58
CA SER A 105 15.12 11.40 -21.26
C SER A 105 15.98 10.62 -20.25
N TYR A 106 16.46 9.46 -20.67
CA TYR A 106 17.31 8.61 -19.81
C TYR A 106 18.54 9.38 -19.28
N GLU A 107 19.20 10.13 -20.16
CA GLU A 107 20.37 10.93 -19.81
C GLU A 107 20.05 12.00 -18.77
N ASN A 108 18.94 12.73 -18.96
CA ASN A 108 18.51 13.76 -18.01
C ASN A 108 18.10 13.17 -16.65
N ARG A 109 17.56 11.94 -16.62
CA ARG A 109 17.29 11.24 -15.35
C ARG A 109 18.57 10.90 -14.61
N LEU A 110 19.58 10.38 -15.32
CA LEU A 110 20.89 10.10 -14.73
C LEU A 110 21.58 11.38 -14.24
N LYS A 111 21.47 12.46 -15.03
CA LYS A 111 21.99 13.76 -14.64
C LYS A 111 21.35 14.25 -13.35
N ALA A 112 20.01 14.22 -13.25
CA ALA A 112 19.27 14.64 -12.06
C ALA A 112 19.70 13.85 -10.80
N VAL A 113 19.83 12.53 -10.91
CA VAL A 113 20.28 11.67 -9.80
C VAL A 113 21.69 12.05 -9.34
N ARG A 114 22.62 12.28 -10.31
CA ARG A 114 24.01 12.67 -9.99
C ARG A 114 24.06 14.05 -9.33
N GLU A 115 23.40 15.05 -9.90
CA GLU A 115 23.43 16.42 -9.40
C GLU A 115 22.89 16.51 -7.96
N ILE A 116 21.80 15.79 -7.67
CA ILE A 116 21.27 15.70 -6.31
C ILE A 116 22.22 14.95 -5.39
N GLY A 117 22.74 13.79 -5.83
CA GLY A 117 23.70 13.00 -5.02
C GLY A 117 24.96 13.78 -4.65
N PHE A 118 25.44 14.68 -5.54
CA PHE A 118 26.62 15.51 -5.25
C PHE A 118 26.40 16.63 -4.24
N VAL A 119 25.16 17.08 -4.07
CA VAL A 119 24.86 18.22 -3.18
C VAL A 119 24.37 17.82 -1.81
N ILE A 120 24.00 16.56 -1.61
CA ILE A 120 23.67 16.00 -0.31
C ILE A 120 24.97 15.77 0.48
N ASN A 121 25.01 16.25 1.72
CA ASN A 121 26.13 15.98 2.60
C ASN A 121 26.09 14.53 3.08
N GLY A 122 27.25 13.85 3.07
CA GLY A 122 27.38 12.46 3.51
C GLY A 122 27.87 11.54 2.40
N PHE A 123 27.85 10.24 2.63
CA PHE A 123 28.39 9.24 1.70
C PHE A 123 27.28 8.42 1.07
N PRO A 124 27.19 8.40 -0.28
CA PRO A 124 26.21 7.55 -0.95
C PRO A 124 26.63 6.07 -0.88
N ASP A 125 25.66 5.18 -0.59
CA ASP A 125 25.79 3.74 -0.78
C ASP A 125 24.73 3.25 -1.78
N ILE A 126 25.19 2.92 -2.98
CA ILE A 126 24.28 2.48 -4.06
C ILE A 126 23.87 1.01 -3.95
N HIS A 127 24.58 0.21 -3.14
CA HIS A 127 24.36 -1.23 -3.00
C HIS A 127 23.52 -1.57 -1.77
N ASN A 128 23.82 -0.98 -0.62
CA ASN A 128 23.14 -1.23 0.65
C ASN A 128 22.72 0.08 1.34
N PRO A 129 21.90 0.93 0.69
CA PRO A 129 21.51 2.20 1.26
C PRO A 129 20.65 2.00 2.52
N LYS A 130 20.92 2.77 3.56
CA LYS A 130 20.03 2.89 4.73
C LYS A 130 18.83 3.78 4.42
N VAL A 131 19.03 4.78 3.54
CA VAL A 131 17.99 5.70 3.12
C VAL A 131 17.92 5.73 1.59
N GLU A 132 16.75 5.49 1.05
CA GLU A 132 16.49 5.73 -0.37
C GLU A 132 15.79 7.08 -0.52
N LEU A 133 16.27 7.89 -1.47
CA LEU A 133 15.70 9.17 -1.85
C LEU A 133 15.11 9.06 -3.25
N ALA A 134 14.03 9.78 -3.50
CA ALA A 134 13.39 9.84 -4.80
C ALA A 134 13.44 11.23 -5.40
N ILE A 135 13.66 11.30 -6.70
CA ILE A 135 13.36 12.46 -7.53
C ILE A 135 12.36 12.07 -8.61
N ILE A 136 11.28 12.82 -8.73
CA ILE A 136 10.15 12.53 -9.63
C ILE A 136 9.82 13.82 -10.38
N LYS A 137 9.53 13.73 -11.69
CA LYS A 137 8.92 14.82 -12.44
C LYS A 137 7.47 14.47 -12.73
N ILE A 138 6.55 15.37 -12.36
CA ILE A 138 5.13 15.28 -12.69
C ILE A 138 4.71 16.59 -13.32
N LYS A 139 4.34 16.54 -14.60
CA LYS A 139 4.07 17.74 -15.41
C LYS A 139 5.23 18.73 -15.27
N ASP A 140 4.96 19.91 -14.73
CA ASP A 140 5.92 21.01 -14.58
C ASP A 140 6.59 21.07 -13.20
N LYS A 141 6.29 20.09 -12.32
CA LYS A 141 6.84 20.07 -10.95
C LYS A 141 7.82 18.94 -10.76
N TRP A 142 8.84 19.21 -9.96
CA TRP A 142 9.78 18.22 -9.45
C TRP A 142 9.50 17.97 -7.97
N ILE A 143 9.52 16.70 -7.58
CA ILE A 143 9.29 16.25 -6.21
C ILE A 143 10.55 15.56 -5.73
N PHE A 144 11.04 15.96 -4.57
CA PHE A 144 12.18 15.32 -3.90
C PHE A 144 11.77 14.91 -2.49
N GLY A 145 12.22 13.74 -2.06
CA GLY A 145 11.95 13.25 -0.71
C GLY A 145 12.44 11.82 -0.45
N GLU A 146 12.13 11.30 0.73
CA GLU A 146 12.47 9.94 1.14
C GLU A 146 11.53 8.92 0.51
N LEU A 147 12.11 7.89 -0.10
CA LEU A 147 11.41 6.84 -0.82
C LEU A 147 11.18 5.62 0.07
N ILE A 148 9.93 5.22 0.20
CA ILE A 148 9.54 4.00 0.89
C ILE A 148 8.79 3.11 -0.10
N LYS A 149 9.38 1.98 -0.45
CA LYS A 149 8.81 1.01 -1.40
C LYS A 149 7.92 0.00 -0.71
N ASN A 150 6.94 -0.51 -1.44
CA ASN A 150 6.22 -1.72 -1.04
C ASN A 150 7.18 -2.91 -1.11
N ASP A 151 7.29 -3.68 -0.05
CA ASP A 151 8.15 -4.86 0.02
C ASP A 151 7.47 -6.13 -0.52
N PHE A 152 6.16 -6.06 -0.77
CA PHE A 152 5.33 -7.17 -1.29
C PHE A 152 5.44 -8.47 -0.50
N LYS A 153 5.88 -8.44 0.76
CA LYS A 153 6.03 -9.66 1.58
C LYS A 153 4.73 -10.44 1.77
N TRP A 154 3.58 -9.77 1.69
CA TRP A 154 2.27 -10.41 1.75
C TRP A 154 2.05 -11.43 0.62
N GLN A 155 2.79 -11.35 -0.51
CA GLN A 155 2.69 -12.32 -1.61
C GLN A 155 3.07 -13.75 -1.18
N LYS A 156 3.85 -13.91 -0.09
CA LYS A 156 4.14 -15.20 0.53
C LYS A 156 2.88 -15.97 0.96
N HIS A 157 1.74 -15.28 1.13
CA HIS A 157 0.48 -15.95 1.49
C HIS A 157 -0.10 -16.81 0.36
N ASN A 158 0.47 -16.73 -0.87
CA ASN A 158 0.21 -17.70 -1.93
C ASN A 158 0.77 -19.10 -1.61
N ASP A 159 1.75 -19.19 -0.72
CA ASP A 159 2.43 -20.44 -0.35
C ASP A 159 1.66 -21.26 0.71
N LYS A 160 0.42 -20.83 1.04
CA LYS A 160 -0.42 -21.59 2.00
C LYS A 160 -0.59 -23.04 1.56
N PRO A 161 -0.50 -24.03 2.50
CA PRO A 161 -0.52 -25.47 2.19
C PRO A 161 -1.78 -25.94 1.46
N HIS A 162 -2.92 -25.30 1.76
CA HIS A 162 -4.20 -25.67 1.18
C HIS A 162 -4.77 -24.52 0.37
N SER A 163 -4.89 -24.72 -0.94
CA SER A 163 -5.54 -23.80 -1.86
C SER A 163 -6.92 -24.35 -2.28
N TYR A 164 -7.80 -23.45 -2.70
CA TYR A 164 -9.11 -23.79 -3.22
C TYR A 164 -9.38 -22.95 -4.47
N SER A 165 -9.86 -23.59 -5.55
CA SER A 165 -10.04 -22.92 -6.85
C SER A 165 -10.99 -21.71 -6.81
N ASN A 166 -11.96 -21.76 -5.89
CA ASN A 166 -12.97 -20.71 -5.73
C ASN A 166 -12.62 -19.72 -4.61
N ALA A 167 -11.40 -19.79 -4.07
CA ALA A 167 -10.99 -18.81 -3.06
C ALA A 167 -10.77 -17.43 -3.68
N ILE A 168 -11.11 -16.38 -2.95
CA ILE A 168 -10.84 -14.99 -3.33
C ILE A 168 -9.34 -14.84 -3.64
N PRO A 169 -8.97 -14.16 -4.76
CA PRO A 169 -7.59 -13.83 -5.05
C PRO A 169 -6.95 -13.01 -3.93
N LEU A 170 -5.69 -13.31 -3.61
CA LEU A 170 -4.95 -12.72 -2.50
C LEU A 170 -4.98 -11.18 -2.50
N ARG A 171 -4.74 -10.57 -3.68
CA ARG A 171 -4.79 -9.10 -3.84
C ARG A 171 -6.16 -8.52 -3.51
N MET A 172 -7.22 -9.22 -3.93
CA MET A 172 -8.60 -8.82 -3.64
C MET A 172 -8.88 -8.92 -2.15
N ALA A 173 -8.52 -10.03 -1.51
CA ALA A 173 -8.70 -10.21 -0.07
C ALA A 173 -8.03 -9.09 0.73
N ARG A 174 -6.79 -8.74 0.39
CA ARG A 174 -6.05 -7.66 1.05
C ARG A 174 -6.72 -6.30 0.86
N ALA A 175 -7.14 -5.98 -0.37
CA ALA A 175 -7.84 -4.74 -0.66
C ALA A 175 -9.19 -4.67 0.09
N LEU A 176 -9.95 -5.76 0.15
CA LEU A 176 -11.23 -5.82 0.87
C LEU A 176 -11.05 -5.55 2.36
N VAL A 177 -10.00 -6.08 3.00
CA VAL A 177 -9.69 -5.77 4.40
C VAL A 177 -9.44 -4.27 4.57
N ASN A 178 -8.61 -3.66 3.72
CA ASN A 178 -8.35 -2.21 3.78
C ASN A 178 -9.62 -1.38 3.55
N ILE A 179 -10.47 -1.77 2.59
CA ILE A 179 -11.74 -1.09 2.29
C ILE A 179 -12.68 -1.16 3.49
N ALA A 180 -12.85 -2.35 4.04
CA ALA A 180 -13.81 -2.62 5.11
C ALA A 180 -13.43 -1.94 6.43
N THR A 181 -12.13 -1.81 6.71
CA THR A 181 -11.63 -1.29 7.99
C THR A 181 -11.26 0.18 7.97
N CYS A 182 -11.04 0.78 6.80
CA CYS A 182 -10.51 2.16 6.65
C CYS A 182 -9.26 2.40 7.52
N ASP A 183 -8.48 1.34 7.81
CA ASP A 183 -7.30 1.35 8.68
C ASP A 183 -7.59 1.55 10.19
N ASP A 184 -8.82 1.40 10.63
CA ASP A 184 -9.16 1.44 12.07
C ASP A 184 -8.89 0.09 12.74
N LYS A 185 -7.81 0.00 13.49
CA LYS A 185 -7.35 -1.21 14.19
C LYS A 185 -8.20 -1.64 15.38
N ARG A 186 -9.15 -0.83 15.81
CA ARG A 186 -10.04 -1.13 16.93
C ARG A 186 -11.18 -2.04 16.52
N LEU A 187 -11.47 -2.14 15.22
CA LEU A 187 -12.57 -2.90 14.67
C LEU A 187 -12.36 -4.39 14.87
N SER A 188 -13.42 -5.07 15.33
CA SER A 188 -13.55 -6.52 15.33
C SER A 188 -14.14 -6.97 14.00
N ILE A 189 -13.50 -7.95 13.35
CA ILE A 189 -13.85 -8.40 12.01
C ILE A 189 -14.31 -9.85 12.05
N ILE A 190 -15.27 -10.18 11.20
CA ILE A 190 -15.67 -11.55 10.95
C ILE A 190 -15.65 -11.86 9.46
N ASP A 191 -15.19 -13.07 9.11
CA ASP A 191 -15.44 -13.72 7.84
C ASP A 191 -16.33 -14.96 8.08
N PRO A 192 -17.64 -14.84 7.86
CA PRO A 192 -18.58 -15.90 8.20
C PRO A 192 -18.60 -17.05 7.19
N CYS A 193 -17.89 -16.94 6.07
CA CYS A 193 -17.76 -17.95 5.02
C CYS A 193 -16.29 -18.07 4.58
N CYS A 194 -15.38 -18.26 5.53
CA CYS A 194 -13.95 -18.01 5.33
C CYS A 194 -13.24 -18.98 4.37
N GLY A 195 -13.89 -20.07 3.98
CA GLY A 195 -13.28 -21.06 3.10
C GLY A 195 -11.92 -21.54 3.65
N VAL A 196 -10.87 -21.43 2.84
CA VAL A 196 -9.49 -21.79 3.25
C VAL A 196 -8.76 -20.67 4.01
N GLY A 197 -9.46 -19.60 4.41
CA GLY A 197 -8.96 -18.55 5.30
C GLY A 197 -8.15 -17.44 4.62
N THR A 198 -8.31 -17.18 3.32
CA THR A 198 -7.51 -16.16 2.61
C THR A 198 -7.72 -14.76 3.19
N VAL A 199 -8.98 -14.33 3.39
CA VAL A 199 -9.30 -13.02 3.99
C VAL A 199 -8.79 -12.94 5.42
N VAL A 200 -8.94 -14.04 6.17
CA VAL A 200 -8.50 -14.11 7.58
C VAL A 200 -6.98 -13.91 7.68
N ILE A 201 -6.19 -14.57 6.81
CA ILE A 201 -4.73 -14.41 6.76
C ILE A 201 -4.35 -12.96 6.47
N GLU A 202 -4.98 -12.32 5.48
CA GLU A 202 -4.68 -10.92 5.13
C GLU A 202 -5.04 -9.96 6.26
N ALA A 203 -6.16 -10.17 6.94
CA ALA A 203 -6.54 -9.34 8.07
C ALA A 203 -5.56 -9.47 9.25
N LEU A 204 -5.10 -10.69 9.55
CA LEU A 204 -4.08 -10.94 10.59
C LEU A 204 -2.73 -10.31 10.25
N ASP A 205 -2.25 -10.47 9.01
CA ASP A 205 -1.00 -9.85 8.54
C ASP A 205 -1.07 -8.32 8.60
N LEU A 206 -2.24 -7.76 8.32
CA LEU A 206 -2.50 -6.34 8.46
C LEU A 206 -2.68 -5.89 9.92
N GLY A 207 -2.67 -6.81 10.90
CA GLY A 207 -2.76 -6.54 12.34
C GLY A 207 -4.17 -6.27 12.85
N PHE A 208 -5.18 -6.88 12.24
CA PHE A 208 -6.57 -6.80 12.70
C PHE A 208 -6.97 -8.00 13.55
N ASN A 209 -7.97 -7.79 14.42
CA ASN A 209 -8.63 -8.86 15.14
C ASN A 209 -9.77 -9.41 14.28
N ILE A 210 -9.65 -10.66 13.83
CA ILE A 210 -10.63 -11.32 12.95
C ILE A 210 -10.94 -12.73 13.45
N LYS A 211 -12.19 -13.17 13.24
CA LYS A 211 -12.61 -14.58 13.35
C LYS A 211 -13.14 -15.07 12.00
N GLY A 212 -12.92 -16.34 11.71
CA GLY A 212 -13.45 -17.02 10.53
C GLY A 212 -14.41 -18.14 10.90
N TYR A 213 -15.50 -18.28 10.13
CA TYR A 213 -16.42 -19.41 10.20
C TYR A 213 -16.47 -20.12 8.86
N GLU A 214 -16.52 -21.45 8.91
CA GLU A 214 -16.66 -22.30 7.72
C GLU A 214 -17.52 -23.50 8.04
N ILE A 215 -18.59 -23.71 7.25
CA ILE A 215 -19.57 -24.78 7.49
C ILE A 215 -18.99 -26.16 7.20
N SER A 216 -18.14 -26.28 6.19
CA SER A 216 -17.48 -27.53 5.81
C SER A 216 -16.33 -27.86 6.77
N LYS A 217 -16.49 -28.91 7.58
CA LYS A 217 -15.46 -29.36 8.51
C LYS A 217 -14.09 -29.61 7.85
N PRO A 218 -13.99 -30.27 6.67
CA PRO A 218 -12.72 -30.47 5.98
C PRO A 218 -12.07 -29.13 5.56
N ILE A 219 -12.86 -28.18 5.01
CA ILE A 219 -12.36 -26.88 4.57
C ILE A 219 -11.93 -26.03 5.78
N ALA A 220 -12.71 -26.05 6.88
CA ALA A 220 -12.32 -25.41 8.14
C ALA A 220 -11.00 -25.97 8.70
N CYS A 221 -10.76 -27.28 8.57
CA CYS A 221 -9.48 -27.89 8.93
C CYS A 221 -8.34 -27.35 8.07
N ASN A 222 -8.54 -27.24 6.76
CA ASN A 222 -7.58 -26.64 5.84
C ASN A 222 -7.29 -25.17 6.17
N ALA A 223 -8.32 -24.39 6.50
CA ALA A 223 -8.16 -23.01 6.96
C ALA A 223 -7.29 -22.92 8.22
N ARG A 224 -7.56 -23.77 9.23
CA ARG A 224 -6.75 -23.82 10.45
C ARG A 224 -5.29 -24.13 10.16
N ASN A 225 -5.01 -25.09 9.28
CA ASN A 225 -3.65 -25.45 8.88
C ASN A 225 -2.97 -24.29 8.15
N ASN A 226 -3.67 -23.56 7.28
CA ASN A 226 -3.15 -22.37 6.61
C ASN A 226 -2.82 -21.25 7.61
N ILE A 227 -3.69 -20.98 8.57
CA ILE A 227 -3.50 -19.99 9.63
C ILE A 227 -2.27 -20.34 10.47
N GLU A 228 -2.15 -21.59 10.91
CA GLU A 228 -1.03 -22.09 11.70
C GLU A 228 0.30 -22.06 10.93
N PHE A 229 0.27 -22.35 9.62
CA PHE A 229 1.46 -22.27 8.75
C PHE A 229 2.11 -20.90 8.75
N PHE A 230 1.32 -19.82 8.87
CA PHE A 230 1.84 -18.44 8.97
C PHE A 230 2.08 -18.00 10.42
N GLY A 231 2.00 -18.91 11.39
CA GLY A 231 2.31 -18.64 12.79
C GLY A 231 1.19 -17.99 13.59
N TYR A 232 -0.03 -17.97 13.06
CA TYR A 232 -1.20 -17.44 13.78
C TYR A 232 -1.95 -18.52 14.56
N ASN A 233 -2.78 -18.09 15.52
CA ASN A 233 -3.60 -19.00 16.31
C ASN A 233 -4.71 -19.60 15.44
N ARG A 234 -4.68 -20.92 15.24
CA ARG A 234 -5.65 -21.67 14.44
C ARG A 234 -7.09 -21.66 15.02
N GLU A 235 -7.23 -21.41 16.32
CA GLU A 235 -8.54 -21.42 17.02
C GLU A 235 -9.44 -20.23 16.65
N ILE A 236 -8.93 -19.27 15.88
CA ILE A 236 -9.73 -18.18 15.31
C ILE A 236 -10.69 -18.68 14.22
N ILE A 237 -10.46 -19.90 13.68
CA ILE A 237 -11.35 -20.54 12.71
C ILE A 237 -12.29 -21.48 13.43
N THR A 238 -13.59 -21.21 13.33
CA THR A 238 -14.67 -22.03 13.84
C THR A 238 -15.31 -22.83 12.71
N SER A 239 -15.46 -24.16 12.92
CA SER A 239 -16.29 -24.97 12.03
C SER A 239 -17.75 -24.86 12.47
N GLY A 240 -18.58 -24.26 11.64
CA GLY A 240 -19.99 -24.06 11.97
C GLY A 240 -20.73 -23.23 10.93
N ASP A 241 -22.06 -23.28 11.04
CA ASP A 241 -22.96 -22.49 10.21
C ASP A 241 -22.98 -21.03 10.69
N MET A 242 -22.87 -20.10 9.77
CA MET A 242 -22.92 -18.65 10.06
C MET A 242 -24.23 -18.22 10.76
N HIS A 243 -25.32 -18.92 10.55
CA HIS A 243 -26.61 -18.66 11.24
C HIS A 243 -26.55 -18.92 12.76
N ASN A 244 -25.54 -19.62 13.22
CA ASN A 244 -25.32 -19.91 14.65
C ASN A 244 -24.42 -18.88 15.34
N ILE A 245 -23.90 -17.88 14.61
CA ILE A 245 -23.07 -16.82 15.18
C ILE A 245 -23.95 -15.95 16.08
N ARG A 246 -23.55 -15.75 17.33
CA ARG A 246 -24.24 -14.92 18.32
C ARG A 246 -23.45 -13.70 18.74
N GLU A 247 -22.15 -13.71 18.47
CA GLU A 247 -21.27 -12.61 18.79
C GLU A 247 -21.54 -11.43 17.83
N ARG A 248 -21.23 -10.23 18.32
CA ARG A 248 -21.30 -9.00 17.51
C ARG A 248 -19.92 -8.61 17.02
N TYR A 249 -19.86 -8.17 15.79
CA TYR A 249 -18.66 -7.67 15.11
C TYR A 249 -18.94 -6.32 14.49
N ASP A 250 -17.90 -5.51 14.36
CA ASP A 250 -18.03 -4.18 13.75
C ASP A 250 -18.09 -4.27 12.22
N VAL A 251 -17.41 -5.28 11.65
CA VAL A 251 -17.27 -5.47 10.20
C VAL A 251 -17.38 -6.93 9.83
N ALA A 252 -18.13 -7.23 8.77
CA ALA A 252 -18.14 -8.53 8.11
C ALA A 252 -17.56 -8.42 6.70
N ILE A 253 -16.62 -9.30 6.35
CA ILE A 253 -16.09 -9.46 4.98
C ILE A 253 -16.58 -10.84 4.53
N VAL A 254 -17.42 -10.88 3.49
CA VAL A 254 -18.15 -12.10 3.13
C VAL A 254 -17.99 -12.37 1.65
N ASP A 255 -17.55 -13.58 1.31
CA ASP A 255 -17.67 -14.16 -0.02
C ASP A 255 -18.73 -15.26 0.04
N ILE A 256 -19.94 -14.92 -0.42
CA ILE A 256 -21.06 -15.85 -0.35
C ILE A 256 -20.89 -16.94 -1.39
N PRO A 257 -20.92 -18.25 -1.00
CA PRO A 257 -20.78 -19.32 -1.95
C PRO A 257 -21.87 -19.31 -3.01
N TYR A 258 -21.50 -19.38 -4.29
CA TYR A 258 -22.44 -19.44 -5.41
C TYR A 258 -22.84 -20.89 -5.72
N GLY A 259 -24.12 -21.10 -5.92
CA GLY A 259 -24.59 -22.23 -6.75
C GLY A 259 -24.62 -23.60 -6.13
N LEU A 260 -25.03 -23.75 -4.89
CA LEU A 260 -25.49 -25.03 -4.36
C LEU A 260 -26.96 -24.91 -3.93
N TYR A 261 -27.85 -25.08 -4.89
CA TYR A 261 -29.24 -25.42 -4.69
C TYR A 261 -29.59 -26.64 -5.54
#